data_9047c9f7cdb2d1d349cee6f41bca589d
#
_entry.id   9047c9f7cdb2d1d349cee6f41bca589d
#
_cell.length_a   1.000
_cell.length_b   1.000
_cell.length_c   1.000
_cell.angle_alpha   90.00
_cell.angle_beta   90.00
_cell.angle_gamma   90.00
#
_symmetry.space_group_name_H-M   'P 1'
#
loop_
_entity.id
_entity.type
_entity.pdbx_description
1 polymer ?
#
loop_
_entity_poly.entity_id
_entity_poly.type
_entity_poly.pdbx_seq_one_letter_code
_entity_poly.pdbx_strand_id
1 'polypeptide(L)'
;AAAVGTACVAAGKKLWDMANDVGSVGDQIDKTSQKIGISAESYQKWGYVFERCGADVNNLQTGMKKLSTVITDAAGGSDSAAEKLSAVGLSIEKLNGKSQDEQLSMVITALQGMEAGAERTAAANDLLGKSAVDMAAVLNTSVEETERLKQEAEDYGMVMSNEAVAAS
;
A
#
# COMPACT_ATOMS: atom_id res chain seq x y z
N ALA A 1 -14.66 -20.30 -7.48
CA ALA A 1 -14.04 -19.10 -8.06
C ALA A 1 -15.06 -17.99 -8.40
N ALA A 2 -16.08 -17.74 -7.58
CA ALA A 2 -17.08 -16.72 -7.90
C ALA A 2 -17.68 -16.03 -6.66
N ALA A 3 -16.93 -15.87 -5.58
CA ALA A 3 -17.46 -15.29 -4.33
C ALA A 3 -16.77 -14.01 -3.85
N VAL A 4 -15.85 -13.43 -4.61
CA VAL A 4 -15.15 -12.19 -4.23
C VAL A 4 -15.82 -10.93 -4.81
N GLY A 5 -16.77 -11.08 -5.74
CA GLY A 5 -17.34 -9.95 -6.49
C GLY A 5 -18.45 -9.14 -5.80
N THR A 6 -18.98 -9.56 -4.65
CA THR A 6 -20.23 -8.95 -4.15
C THR A 6 -20.07 -8.10 -2.88
N ALA A 7 -18.93 -8.14 -2.21
CA ALA A 7 -18.69 -7.35 -0.99
C ALA A 7 -18.13 -5.93 -1.25
N CYS A 8 -17.72 -5.66 -2.48
CA CYS A 8 -16.97 -4.42 -2.82
C CYS A 8 -17.84 -3.21 -3.19
N VAL A 9 -19.16 -3.31 -3.24
CA VAL A 9 -20.03 -2.24 -3.77
C VAL A 9 -20.43 -1.20 -2.70
N ALA A 10 -20.30 -1.52 -1.41
CA ALA A 10 -20.78 -0.64 -0.34
C ALA A 10 -19.77 0.41 0.15
N ALA A 11 -18.49 0.26 -0.17
CA ALA A 11 -17.42 1.09 0.38
C ALA A 11 -17.08 2.34 -0.45
N GLY A 12 -17.43 2.38 -1.74
CA GLY A 12 -17.13 3.51 -2.62
C GLY A 12 -17.80 4.84 -2.27
N LYS A 13 -18.75 4.82 -1.34
CA LYS A 13 -19.49 6.02 -0.93
C LYS A 13 -18.71 6.93 0.02
N LYS A 14 -17.83 6.38 0.86
CA LYS A 14 -17.08 7.17 1.84
C LYS A 14 -15.97 8.03 1.25
N LEU A 15 -15.22 7.50 0.28
CA LEU A 15 -14.19 8.28 -0.43
C LEU A 15 -14.85 9.35 -1.33
N TRP A 16 -16.00 9.05 -1.93
CA TRP A 16 -16.74 9.99 -2.75
C TRP A 16 -17.35 11.14 -1.92
N ASP A 17 -17.86 10.85 -0.74
CA ASP A 17 -18.40 11.88 0.17
C ASP A 17 -17.28 12.79 0.72
N MET A 18 -16.06 12.28 0.86
CA MET A 18 -14.85 13.06 1.18
C MET A 18 -14.40 13.96 0.02
N ALA A 19 -14.59 13.54 -1.23
CA ALA A 19 -14.18 14.32 -2.41
C ALA A 19 -15.02 15.60 -2.64
N ASN A 20 -16.14 15.75 -1.96
CA ASN A 20 -16.98 16.94 -2.08
C ASN A 20 -16.57 18.10 -1.15
N ASP A 21 -15.60 17.87 -0.26
CA ASP A 21 -15.01 18.92 0.60
C ASP A 21 -13.52 19.12 0.22
N VAL A 22 -13.32 19.60 -1.00
CA VAL A 22 -12.05 19.57 -1.74
C VAL A 22 -10.88 20.23 -1.00
N GLY A 23 -11.10 21.24 -0.18
CA GLY A 23 -10.02 21.96 0.51
C GLY A 23 -9.48 21.22 1.74
N SER A 24 -10.35 20.64 2.57
CA SER A 24 -9.94 19.92 3.79
C SER A 24 -9.40 18.53 3.49
N VAL A 25 -9.88 17.90 2.42
CA VAL A 25 -9.47 16.57 2.00
C VAL A 25 -8.09 16.57 1.33
N GLY A 26 -7.82 17.54 0.46
CA GLY A 26 -6.51 17.71 -0.16
C GLY A 26 -5.40 17.91 0.89
N ASP A 27 -5.61 18.81 1.84
CA ASP A 27 -4.68 19.04 2.96
C ASP A 27 -4.45 17.77 3.81
N GLN A 28 -5.50 16.98 4.05
CA GLN A 28 -5.37 15.73 4.80
C GLN A 28 -4.61 14.65 4.00
N ILE A 29 -4.87 14.54 2.70
CA ILE A 29 -4.15 13.64 1.80
C ILE A 29 -2.67 14.03 1.76
N ASP A 30 -2.37 15.32 1.58
CA ASP A 30 -1.00 15.84 1.53
C ASP A 30 -0.24 15.51 2.83
N LYS A 31 -0.78 15.87 3.98
CA LYS A 31 -0.17 15.60 5.28
C LYS A 31 0.04 14.11 5.53
N THR A 32 -0.91 13.28 5.11
CA THR A 32 -0.81 11.84 5.34
C THR A 32 0.21 11.21 4.40
N SER A 33 0.18 11.56 3.12
CA SER A 33 1.13 11.04 2.13
C SER A 33 2.58 11.43 2.45
N GLN A 34 2.81 12.69 2.85
CA GLN A 34 4.13 13.15 3.32
C GLN A 34 4.59 12.39 4.57
N LYS A 35 3.69 12.14 5.52
CA LYS A 35 4.00 11.40 6.75
C LYS A 35 4.35 9.94 6.49
N ILE A 36 3.75 9.34 5.47
CA ILE A 36 4.02 7.98 5.02
C ILE A 36 5.27 7.93 4.14
N GLY A 37 5.57 9.03 3.44
CA GLY A 37 6.69 9.16 2.52
C GLY A 37 6.39 8.65 1.10
N ILE A 38 5.12 8.60 0.72
CA ILE A 38 4.68 8.26 -0.65
C ILE A 38 3.99 9.47 -1.29
N SER A 39 3.82 9.45 -2.62
CA SER A 39 3.12 10.52 -3.31
C SER A 39 1.63 10.56 -2.94
N ALA A 40 1.01 11.73 -3.06
CA ALA A 40 -0.42 11.90 -2.81
C ALA A 40 -1.27 11.04 -3.76
N GLU A 41 -0.86 10.93 -5.01
CA GLU A 41 -1.51 10.05 -5.99
C GLU A 41 -1.42 8.57 -5.58
N SER A 42 -0.23 8.12 -5.18
CA SER A 42 -0.01 6.74 -4.73
C SER A 42 -0.82 6.42 -3.49
N TYR A 43 -0.86 7.33 -2.51
CA TYR A 43 -1.68 7.17 -1.32
C TYR A 43 -3.16 6.98 -1.64
N GLN A 44 -3.71 7.79 -2.56
CA GLN A 44 -5.12 7.69 -2.97
C GLN A 44 -5.42 6.38 -3.71
N LYS A 45 -4.53 5.96 -4.62
CA LYS A 45 -4.66 4.67 -5.33
C LYS A 45 -4.66 3.49 -4.37
N TRP A 46 -3.72 3.47 -3.43
CA TRP A 46 -3.69 2.45 -2.38
C TRP A 46 -4.90 2.53 -1.47
N GLY A 47 -5.36 3.73 -1.12
CA GLY A 47 -6.59 3.94 -0.36
C GLY A 47 -7.79 3.28 -1.02
N TYR A 48 -7.92 3.45 -2.33
CA TYR A 48 -8.97 2.80 -3.12
C TYR A 48 -8.84 1.26 -3.09
N VAL A 49 -7.64 0.73 -3.31
CA VAL A 49 -7.38 -0.72 -3.23
C VAL A 49 -7.76 -1.27 -1.86
N PHE A 50 -7.29 -0.64 -0.78
CA PHE A 50 -7.59 -1.06 0.59
C PHE A 50 -9.09 -1.08 0.86
N GLU A 51 -9.79 -0.01 0.51
CA GLU A 51 -11.24 0.09 0.69
C GLU A 51 -11.98 -0.97 -0.10
N ARG A 52 -11.61 -1.21 -1.36
CA ARG A 52 -12.22 -2.24 -2.21
C ARG A 52 -11.96 -3.66 -1.69
N CYS A 53 -10.85 -3.88 -1.02
CA CYS A 53 -10.52 -5.13 -0.35
C CYS A 53 -11.13 -5.25 1.06
N GLY A 54 -11.77 -4.20 1.59
CA GLY A 54 -12.32 -4.18 2.95
C GLY A 54 -11.28 -3.99 4.03
N ALA A 55 -10.12 -3.41 3.71
CA ALA A 55 -9.04 -3.11 4.64
C ALA A 55 -9.01 -1.60 4.94
N ASP A 56 -8.46 -1.24 6.11
CA ASP A 56 -8.28 0.16 6.51
C ASP A 56 -6.94 0.69 5.99
N VAL A 57 -6.98 1.75 5.19
CA VAL A 57 -5.79 2.41 4.63
C VAL A 57 -4.84 2.96 5.71
N ASN A 58 -5.32 3.22 6.93
CA ASN A 58 -4.47 3.65 8.02
C ASN A 58 -3.38 2.62 8.39
N ASN A 59 -3.62 1.35 8.09
CA ASN A 59 -2.61 0.30 8.24
C ASN A 59 -1.41 0.49 7.31
N LEU A 60 -1.60 1.19 6.19
CA LEU A 60 -0.52 1.53 5.26
C LEU A 60 0.55 2.39 5.93
N GLN A 61 0.16 3.37 6.75
CA GLN A 61 1.10 4.24 7.48
C GLN A 61 1.99 3.41 8.42
N THR A 62 1.39 2.51 9.19
CA THR A 62 2.14 1.65 10.12
C THR A 62 3.05 0.68 9.37
N GLY A 63 2.54 0.08 8.29
CA GLY A 63 3.30 -0.82 7.43
C GLY A 63 4.50 -0.13 6.78
N MET A 64 4.31 1.06 6.22
CA MET A 64 5.39 1.83 5.59
C MET A 64 6.48 2.24 6.59
N LYS A 65 6.10 2.65 7.79
CA LYS A 65 7.08 2.98 8.84
C LYS A 65 7.98 1.78 9.16
N LYS A 66 7.39 0.59 9.29
CA LYS A 66 8.13 -0.64 9.53
C LYS A 66 9.02 -1.01 8.34
N LEU A 67 8.47 -0.96 7.14
CA LEU A 67 9.19 -1.26 5.90
C LEU A 67 10.40 -0.34 5.71
N SER A 68 10.22 0.96 5.90
CA SER A 68 11.31 1.94 5.80
C SER A 68 12.43 1.64 6.78
N THR A 69 12.10 1.19 8.00
CA THR A 69 13.10 0.75 9.00
C THR A 69 13.87 -0.46 8.49
N VAL A 70 13.16 -1.49 8.00
CA VAL A 70 13.82 -2.71 7.48
C VAL A 70 14.75 -2.39 6.31
N ILE A 71 14.30 -1.54 5.37
CA ILE A 71 15.11 -1.15 4.21
C ILE A 71 16.34 -0.36 4.67
N THR A 72 16.18 0.59 5.60
CA THR A 72 17.28 1.39 6.15
C THR A 72 18.30 0.51 6.86
N ASP A 73 17.84 -0.43 7.68
CA ASP A 73 18.71 -1.36 8.41
C ASP A 73 19.49 -2.27 7.44
N ALA A 74 18.81 -2.79 6.41
CA ALA A 74 19.46 -3.60 5.38
C ALA A 74 20.50 -2.80 4.59
N ALA A 75 20.20 -1.55 4.23
CA ALA A 75 21.16 -0.64 3.60
C ALA A 75 22.35 -0.32 4.49
N GLY A 76 22.14 -0.29 5.80
CA GLY A 76 23.18 -0.13 6.83
C GLY A 76 24.01 -1.39 7.10
N GLY A 77 23.73 -2.51 6.41
CA GLY A 77 24.48 -3.77 6.51
C GLY A 77 23.94 -4.76 7.56
N SER A 78 22.68 -4.61 7.96
CA SER A 78 22.03 -5.58 8.86
C SER A 78 21.69 -6.86 8.13
N ASP A 79 22.36 -7.97 8.47
CA ASP A 79 22.08 -9.30 7.91
C ASP A 79 20.64 -9.73 8.18
N SER A 80 20.13 -9.50 9.40
CA SER A 80 18.76 -9.83 9.76
C SER A 80 17.72 -9.06 8.93
N ALA A 81 17.97 -7.80 8.61
CA ALA A 81 17.09 -7.02 7.74
C ALA A 81 17.18 -7.48 6.28
N ALA A 82 18.36 -7.85 5.82
CA ALA A 82 18.56 -8.42 4.48
C ALA A 82 17.86 -9.77 4.33
N GLU A 83 17.90 -10.63 5.36
CA GLU A 83 17.20 -11.92 5.39
C GLU A 83 15.68 -11.75 5.26
N LYS A 84 15.08 -10.74 5.93
CA LYS A 84 13.65 -10.44 5.81
C LYS A 84 13.25 -10.08 4.38
N LEU A 85 14.07 -9.30 3.68
CA LEU A 85 13.85 -8.99 2.26
C LEU A 85 14.03 -10.23 1.39
N SER A 86 15.05 -11.02 1.65
CA SER A 86 15.34 -12.28 0.93
C SER A 86 14.19 -13.27 1.02
N ALA A 87 13.49 -13.34 2.16
CA ALA A 87 12.36 -14.24 2.36
C ALA A 87 11.21 -14.01 1.36
N VAL A 88 11.12 -12.82 0.77
CA VAL A 88 10.14 -12.47 -0.28
C VAL A 88 10.78 -12.34 -1.66
N GLY A 89 12.03 -12.77 -1.83
CA GLY A 89 12.75 -12.70 -3.11
C GLY A 89 13.24 -11.30 -3.48
N LEU A 90 13.31 -10.40 -2.52
CA LEU A 90 13.85 -9.06 -2.68
C LEU A 90 15.26 -8.95 -2.09
N SER A 91 15.99 -7.94 -2.51
CA SER A 91 17.28 -7.58 -1.94
C SER A 91 17.41 -6.07 -1.85
N ILE A 92 18.34 -5.60 -0.99
CA ILE A 92 18.57 -4.16 -0.85
C ILE A 92 19.05 -3.54 -2.18
N GLU A 93 19.79 -4.27 -3.00
CA GLU A 93 20.26 -3.78 -4.30
C GLU A 93 19.10 -3.50 -5.26
N LYS A 94 18.03 -4.30 -5.18
CA LYS A 94 16.80 -4.09 -5.99
C LYS A 94 15.99 -2.89 -5.50
N LEU A 95 16.03 -2.61 -4.20
CA LEU A 95 15.24 -1.55 -3.57
C LEU A 95 15.99 -0.22 -3.48
N ASN A 96 17.32 -0.27 -3.49
CA ASN A 96 18.15 0.92 -3.39
C ASN A 96 17.96 1.84 -4.59
N GLY A 97 17.77 3.13 -4.34
CA GLY A 97 17.51 4.13 -5.38
C GLY A 97 16.05 4.15 -5.89
N LYS A 98 15.20 3.27 -5.39
CA LYS A 98 13.76 3.30 -5.67
C LYS A 98 13.05 4.28 -4.75
N SER A 99 11.98 4.91 -5.26
CA SER A 99 11.09 5.72 -4.42
C SER A 99 10.36 4.83 -3.39
N GLN A 100 9.87 5.44 -2.32
CA GLN A 100 9.07 4.71 -1.32
C GLN A 100 7.80 4.10 -1.92
N ASP A 101 7.19 4.76 -2.92
CA ASP A 101 6.08 4.24 -3.71
C ASP A 101 6.45 2.92 -4.41
N GLU A 102 7.60 2.91 -5.08
CA GLU A 102 8.10 1.73 -5.77
C GLU A 102 8.47 0.62 -4.79
N GLN A 103 9.15 0.96 -3.69
CA GLN A 103 9.53 0.00 -2.64
C GLN A 103 8.29 -0.68 -2.04
N LEU A 104 7.24 0.09 -1.72
CA LEU A 104 5.97 -0.44 -1.22
C LEU A 104 5.31 -1.39 -2.22
N SER A 105 5.21 -0.96 -3.48
CA SER A 105 4.62 -1.77 -4.55
C SER A 105 5.39 -3.07 -4.76
N MET A 106 6.71 -3.02 -4.75
CA MET A 106 7.55 -4.22 -4.90
C MET A 106 7.34 -5.21 -3.74
N VAL A 107 7.25 -4.72 -2.51
CA VAL A 107 7.04 -5.57 -1.32
C VAL A 107 5.63 -6.19 -1.32
N ILE A 108 4.60 -5.40 -1.59
CA ILE A 108 3.22 -5.94 -1.66
C ILE A 108 3.10 -6.95 -2.79
N THR A 109 3.65 -6.66 -3.98
CA THR A 109 3.67 -7.59 -5.12
C THR A 109 4.39 -8.89 -4.77
N ALA A 110 5.54 -8.81 -4.10
CA ALA A 110 6.28 -9.99 -3.67
C ALA A 110 5.48 -10.85 -2.69
N LEU A 111 4.80 -10.23 -1.72
CA LEU A 111 3.95 -10.92 -0.77
C LEU A 111 2.70 -11.55 -1.43
N GLN A 112 2.09 -10.85 -2.38
CA GLN A 112 0.96 -11.37 -3.16
C GLN A 112 1.34 -12.58 -4.02
N GLY A 113 2.60 -12.64 -4.49
CA GLY A 113 3.15 -13.76 -5.25
C GLY A 113 3.46 -15.00 -4.40
N MET A 114 3.50 -14.88 -3.08
CA MET A 114 3.70 -16.01 -2.19
C MET A 114 2.39 -16.78 -1.99
N GLU A 115 2.51 -18.10 -1.80
CA GLU A 115 1.36 -18.92 -1.42
C GLU A 115 0.82 -18.50 -0.05
N ALA A 116 -0.50 -18.42 0.07
CA ALA A 116 -1.15 -18.06 1.33
C ALA A 116 -0.85 -19.13 2.41
N GLY A 117 -0.30 -18.70 3.54
CA GLY A 117 0.08 -19.59 4.62
C GLY A 117 1.00 -18.92 5.65
N ALA A 118 1.56 -19.74 6.52
CA ALA A 118 2.38 -19.28 7.64
C ALA A 118 3.63 -18.50 7.18
N GLU A 119 4.28 -18.97 6.10
CA GLU A 119 5.49 -18.31 5.57
C GLU A 119 5.20 -16.89 5.09
N ARG A 120 4.14 -16.71 4.27
CA ARG A 120 3.72 -15.37 3.83
C ARG A 120 3.31 -14.49 5.00
N THR A 121 2.60 -15.04 5.98
CA THR A 121 2.19 -14.29 7.17
C THR A 121 3.39 -13.84 7.98
N ALA A 122 4.38 -14.69 8.19
CA ALA A 122 5.62 -14.34 8.87
C ALA A 122 6.39 -13.25 8.10
N ALA A 123 6.58 -13.41 6.80
CA ALA A 123 7.26 -12.44 5.95
C ALA A 123 6.54 -11.08 5.94
N ALA A 124 5.20 -11.08 5.86
CA ALA A 124 4.41 -9.87 5.93
C ALA A 124 4.57 -9.16 7.28
N ASN A 125 4.55 -9.89 8.40
CA ASN A 125 4.80 -9.32 9.72
C ASN A 125 6.22 -8.76 9.87
N ASP A 126 7.21 -9.42 9.30
CA ASP A 126 8.60 -8.98 9.34
C ASP A 126 8.81 -7.66 8.58
N LEU A 127 8.14 -7.49 7.45
CA LEU A 127 8.27 -6.33 6.58
C LEU A 127 7.30 -5.18 6.89
N LEU A 128 6.05 -5.51 7.28
CA LEU A 128 4.97 -4.53 7.47
C LEU A 128 4.51 -4.44 8.94
N GLY A 129 5.08 -5.25 9.81
CA GLY A 129 4.73 -5.28 11.24
C GLY A 129 3.33 -5.80 11.49
N LYS A 130 2.75 -5.44 12.64
CA LYS A 130 1.43 -5.91 13.09
C LYS A 130 0.30 -5.55 12.13
N SER A 131 0.44 -4.49 11.36
CA SER A 131 -0.54 -4.08 10.35
C SER A 131 -0.72 -5.11 9.22
N ALA A 132 0.24 -6.02 9.04
CA ALA A 132 0.15 -7.07 8.02
C ALA A 132 -1.09 -7.97 8.18
N VAL A 133 -1.55 -8.20 9.40
CA VAL A 133 -2.77 -8.98 9.67
C VAL A 133 -3.99 -8.25 9.12
N ASP A 134 -4.08 -6.95 9.35
CA ASP A 134 -5.20 -6.12 8.88
C ASP A 134 -5.12 -5.85 7.37
N MET A 135 -3.97 -6.08 6.76
CA MET A 135 -3.75 -5.98 5.31
C MET A 135 -3.95 -7.32 4.57
N ALA A 136 -4.32 -8.39 5.28
CA ALA A 136 -4.42 -9.72 4.70
C ALA A 136 -5.34 -9.78 3.46
N ALA A 137 -6.44 -9.03 3.45
CA ALA A 137 -7.34 -8.95 2.30
C ALA A 137 -6.66 -8.39 1.04
N VAL A 138 -5.79 -7.38 1.21
CA VAL A 138 -4.98 -6.83 0.11
C VAL A 138 -3.93 -7.85 -0.35
N LEU A 139 -3.27 -8.53 0.58
CA LEU A 139 -2.27 -9.56 0.26
C LEU A 139 -2.88 -10.81 -0.39
N ASN A 140 -4.16 -11.07 -0.18
CA ASN A 140 -4.91 -12.15 -0.83
C ASN A 140 -5.43 -11.77 -2.23
N THR A 141 -5.35 -10.50 -2.59
CA THR A 141 -5.72 -10.00 -3.92
C THR A 141 -4.57 -10.26 -4.90
N SER A 142 -4.87 -10.58 -6.16
CA SER A 142 -3.81 -10.76 -7.16
C SER A 142 -3.16 -9.43 -7.54
N VAL A 143 -1.95 -9.50 -8.09
CA VAL A 143 -1.24 -8.32 -8.60
C VAL A 143 -2.04 -7.64 -9.70
N GLU A 144 -2.61 -8.43 -10.63
CA GLU A 144 -3.41 -7.94 -11.75
C GLU A 144 -4.67 -7.20 -11.26
N GLU A 145 -5.33 -7.75 -10.25
CA GLU A 145 -6.53 -7.12 -9.67
C GLU A 145 -6.16 -5.84 -8.90
N THR A 146 -5.03 -5.84 -8.20
CA THR A 146 -4.52 -4.65 -7.51
C THR A 146 -4.25 -3.51 -8.51
N GLU A 147 -3.58 -3.80 -9.62
CA GLU A 147 -3.31 -2.80 -10.66
C GLU A 147 -4.60 -2.36 -11.38
N ARG A 148 -5.54 -3.27 -11.61
CA ARG A 148 -6.86 -2.93 -12.15
C ARG A 148 -7.61 -1.96 -11.24
N LEU A 149 -7.59 -2.19 -9.92
CA LEU A 149 -8.24 -1.29 -8.95
C LEU A 149 -7.57 0.09 -8.90
N LYS A 150 -6.25 0.17 -8.99
CA LYS A 150 -5.53 1.45 -9.08
C LYS A 150 -5.93 2.23 -10.34
N GLN A 151 -6.01 1.54 -11.49
CA GLN A 151 -6.44 2.15 -12.74
C GLN A 151 -7.90 2.59 -12.67
N GLU A 152 -8.77 1.78 -12.07
CA GLU A 152 -10.17 2.10 -11.86
C GLU A 152 -10.35 3.38 -11.04
N ALA A 153 -9.51 3.60 -10.03
CA ALA A 153 -9.51 4.83 -9.25
C ALA A 153 -9.18 6.08 -10.11
N GLU A 154 -8.23 5.95 -11.02
CA GLU A 154 -7.88 7.02 -11.97
C GLU A 154 -9.01 7.27 -12.97
N ASP A 155 -9.55 6.21 -13.57
CA ASP A 155 -10.59 6.29 -14.60
C ASP A 155 -11.88 6.94 -14.07
N TYR A 156 -12.17 6.74 -12.78
CA TYR A 156 -13.30 7.39 -12.11
C TYR A 156 -13.00 8.81 -11.62
N GLY A 157 -11.79 9.33 -11.85
CA GLY A 157 -11.39 10.66 -11.38
C GLY A 157 -11.31 10.77 -9.85
N MET A 158 -11.05 9.67 -9.16
CA MET A 158 -10.95 9.61 -7.70
C MET A 158 -9.55 9.93 -7.18
N VAL A 159 -8.61 10.18 -8.07
CA VAL A 159 -7.21 10.49 -7.74
C VAL A 159 -6.93 11.94 -8.13
N MET A 160 -6.69 12.78 -7.14
CA MET A 160 -6.19 14.15 -7.35
C MET A 160 -4.70 14.08 -7.70
N SER A 161 -4.25 14.89 -8.66
CA SER A 161 -2.83 14.99 -8.97
C SER A 161 -2.04 15.54 -7.77
N ASN A 162 -0.74 15.27 -7.73
CA ASN A 162 0.14 15.79 -6.67
C ASN A 162 0.12 17.33 -6.63
N GLU A 163 0.04 17.99 -7.80
CA GLU A 163 -0.06 19.43 -7.90
C GLU A 163 -1.39 19.96 -7.35
N ALA A 164 -2.50 19.26 -7.63
CA ALA A 164 -3.83 19.65 -7.14
C ALA A 164 -3.92 19.51 -5.62
N VAL A 165 -3.32 18.46 -5.07
CA VAL A 165 -3.25 18.24 -3.61
C VAL A 165 -2.38 19.31 -2.94
N ALA A 166 -1.22 19.65 -3.51
CA ALA A 166 -0.34 20.67 -2.98
C ALA A 166 -0.92 22.10 -3.05
N ALA A 167 -1.91 22.33 -3.90
CA ALA A 167 -2.58 23.62 -4.07
C ALA A 167 -3.83 23.79 -3.19
N SER A 168 -4.27 22.74 -2.49
CA SER A 168 -5.46 22.74 -1.65
C SER A 168 -5.14 23.03 -0.19
#